data_d4b9610b8f07aeacb36f84209de8c3d0
#
_entry.id   d4b9610b8f07aeacb36f84209de8c3d0
#
_cell.length_a   1.000
_cell.length_b   1.000
_cell.length_c   1.000
_cell.angle_alpha   90.00
_cell.angle_beta   90.00
_cell.angle_gamma   90.00
#
_symmetry.space_group_name_H-M   'P 1'
#
loop_
_entity.id
_entity.type
_entity.pdbx_description
1 polymer ?
#
loop_
_entity_poly.entity_id
_entity_poly.type
_entity_poly.pdbx_seq_one_letter_code
_entity_poly.pdbx_strand_id
1 'polypeptide(L)'
;MTALESVGVNFEIENFAAFKDLDSPCVFIGNHMSTLETFVLPCIIQPYRDVTFIVKKELIEYPVFKHVMINRDPVVVGRANPRDDLKAVLEGGHDRLGRNISIVVFPQTTRTVDFDPKHFNTIGIKLAKRAGVPIVPFALRTDAWANGKRIKEFGRIDPAKPVHISFTDPIHVSGSGKEEHEFIVDFISNRLKAWIKS
;
A
#
# COMPACT_ATOMS: atom_id res chain seq x y z
N MET A 1 2.65 -12.43 -9.97
CA MET A 1 2.43 -11.80 -11.29
C MET A 1 2.07 -12.85 -12.31
N THR A 2 2.86 -13.87 -12.51
CA THR A 2 2.68 -14.91 -13.56
C THR A 2 1.26 -15.50 -13.67
N ALA A 3 0.57 -15.75 -12.55
CA ALA A 3 -0.81 -16.28 -12.59
C ALA A 3 -1.84 -15.28 -13.16
N LEU A 4 -1.65 -13.99 -12.96
CA LEU A 4 -2.54 -12.96 -13.52
C LEU A 4 -2.19 -12.63 -14.96
N GLU A 5 -0.91 -12.66 -15.31
CA GLU A 5 -0.45 -12.52 -16.69
C GLU A 5 -0.94 -13.70 -17.56
N SER A 6 -1.01 -14.91 -16.99
CA SER A 6 -1.55 -16.08 -17.69
C SER A 6 -3.05 -15.97 -18.03
N VAL A 7 -3.80 -15.12 -17.33
CA VAL A 7 -5.20 -14.80 -17.67
C VAL A 7 -5.33 -13.49 -18.46
N GLY A 8 -4.23 -12.94 -18.96
CA GLY A 8 -4.21 -11.81 -19.88
C GLY A 8 -4.14 -10.43 -19.23
N VAL A 9 -3.92 -10.32 -17.92
CA VAL A 9 -3.76 -9.03 -17.24
C VAL A 9 -2.38 -8.44 -17.59
N ASN A 10 -2.37 -7.22 -18.12
CA ASN A 10 -1.16 -6.47 -18.40
C ASN A 10 -0.74 -5.62 -17.20
N PHE A 11 0.56 -5.62 -16.88
CA PHE A 11 1.14 -4.83 -15.78
C PHE A 11 2.09 -3.76 -16.32
N GLU A 12 1.84 -2.51 -15.96
CA GLU A 12 2.68 -1.37 -16.26
C GLU A 12 3.25 -0.81 -14.95
N ILE A 13 4.54 -1.06 -14.73
CA ILE A 13 5.22 -0.68 -13.49
C ILE A 13 6.28 0.35 -13.81
N GLU A 14 6.14 1.55 -13.22
CA GLU A 14 7.03 2.67 -13.44
C GLU A 14 7.88 2.96 -12.19
N ASN A 15 9.13 3.35 -12.45
CA ASN A 15 10.10 3.79 -11.44
C ASN A 15 10.27 2.85 -10.24
N PHE A 16 10.15 1.53 -10.46
CA PHE A 16 10.35 0.54 -9.38
C PHE A 16 11.81 0.51 -8.88
N ALA A 17 12.74 1.14 -9.59
CA ALA A 17 14.12 1.31 -9.15
C ALA A 17 14.26 2.28 -7.95
N ALA A 18 13.28 3.15 -7.72
CA ALA A 18 13.32 4.19 -6.69
C ALA A 18 13.63 3.70 -5.27
N PHE A 19 13.30 2.45 -4.95
CA PHE A 19 13.50 1.88 -3.62
C PHE A 19 14.53 0.73 -3.56
N LYS A 20 15.13 0.36 -4.70
CA LYS A 20 16.07 -0.79 -4.74
C LYS A 20 17.31 -0.57 -3.90
N ASP A 21 17.89 0.62 -4.04
CA ASP A 21 19.20 0.95 -3.48
C ASP A 21 19.10 1.70 -2.14
N LEU A 22 17.93 1.66 -1.48
CA LEU A 22 17.80 2.22 -0.15
C LEU A 22 18.50 1.34 0.89
N ASP A 23 19.41 1.92 1.67
CA ASP A 23 20.15 1.24 2.74
C ASP A 23 19.32 0.99 4.00
N SER A 24 18.15 1.65 4.12
CA SER A 24 17.26 1.55 5.27
C SER A 24 15.88 1.02 4.87
N PRO A 25 15.09 0.46 5.80
CA PRO A 25 13.70 0.18 5.55
C PRO A 25 12.94 1.48 5.28
N CYS A 26 11.78 1.38 4.66
CA CYS A 26 10.98 2.54 4.30
C CYS A 26 9.49 2.28 4.54
N VAL A 27 8.71 3.36 4.53
CA VAL A 27 7.26 3.30 4.54
C VAL A 27 6.75 3.57 3.12
N PHE A 28 6.15 2.58 2.49
CA PHE A 28 5.45 2.74 1.22
C PHE A 28 4.07 3.33 1.49
N ILE A 29 3.73 4.45 0.87
CA ILE A 29 2.42 5.11 1.07
C ILE A 29 1.72 5.30 -0.28
N GLY A 30 0.52 4.76 -0.43
CA GLY A 30 -0.26 4.90 -1.65
C GLY A 30 -1.76 4.70 -1.47
N ASN A 31 -2.50 4.83 -2.58
CA ASN A 31 -3.94 4.60 -2.61
C ASN A 31 -4.28 3.10 -2.54
N HIS A 32 -5.53 2.79 -2.16
CA HIS A 32 -6.05 1.42 -2.00
C HIS A 32 -7.32 1.24 -2.83
N MET A 33 -7.24 0.45 -3.89
CA MET A 33 -8.33 0.31 -4.87
C MET A 33 -8.97 -1.07 -4.84
N SER A 34 -8.17 -2.13 -4.82
CA SER A 34 -8.67 -3.51 -4.89
C SER A 34 -7.87 -4.47 -4.00
N THR A 35 -8.24 -5.74 -3.99
CA THR A 35 -7.46 -6.79 -3.30
C THR A 35 -6.15 -7.09 -4.02
N LEU A 36 -6.07 -6.78 -5.32
CA LEU A 36 -4.95 -7.12 -6.19
C LEU A 36 -3.61 -6.60 -5.66
N GLU A 37 -3.56 -5.37 -5.17
CA GLU A 37 -2.33 -4.76 -4.67
C GLU A 37 -1.72 -5.50 -3.48
N THR A 38 -2.54 -6.18 -2.68
CA THR A 38 -2.01 -6.96 -1.54
C THR A 38 -1.25 -8.21 -1.97
N PHE A 39 -1.47 -8.66 -3.21
CA PHE A 39 -0.71 -9.75 -3.83
C PHE A 39 0.45 -9.24 -4.68
N VAL A 40 0.23 -8.16 -5.44
CA VAL A 40 1.18 -7.68 -6.44
C VAL A 40 2.32 -6.88 -5.80
N LEU A 41 2.04 -5.97 -4.85
CA LEU A 41 3.08 -5.17 -4.21
C LEU A 41 4.18 -6.02 -3.56
N PRO A 42 3.87 -7.11 -2.82
CA PRO A 42 4.93 -7.98 -2.32
C PRO A 42 5.77 -8.63 -3.42
N CYS A 43 5.17 -9.03 -4.53
CA CYS A 43 5.92 -9.61 -5.64
C CYS A 43 6.92 -8.62 -6.26
N ILE A 44 6.62 -7.32 -6.21
CA ILE A 44 7.48 -6.25 -6.73
C ILE A 44 8.54 -5.85 -5.71
N ILE A 45 8.18 -5.75 -4.42
CA ILE A 45 9.03 -5.16 -3.38
C ILE A 45 9.96 -6.21 -2.75
N GLN A 46 9.44 -7.40 -2.43
CA GLN A 46 10.16 -8.43 -1.66
C GLN A 46 11.45 -8.96 -2.30
N PRO A 47 11.64 -8.98 -3.64
CA PRO A 47 12.94 -9.31 -4.22
C PRO A 47 14.09 -8.39 -3.80
N TYR A 48 13.78 -7.19 -3.29
CA TYR A 48 14.76 -6.16 -2.91
C TYR A 48 14.80 -5.90 -1.41
N ARG A 49 13.67 -6.06 -0.71
CA ARG A 49 13.57 -5.81 0.74
C ARG A 49 12.36 -6.49 1.36
N ASP A 50 12.50 -6.88 2.61
CA ASP A 50 11.38 -7.41 3.37
C ASP A 50 10.29 -6.36 3.52
N VAL A 51 9.03 -6.81 3.34
CA VAL A 51 7.88 -5.92 3.38
C VAL A 51 6.68 -6.58 4.04
N THR A 52 5.98 -5.79 4.86
CA THR A 52 4.72 -6.16 5.49
C THR A 52 3.66 -5.08 5.33
N PHE A 53 2.46 -5.34 5.86
CA PHE A 53 1.28 -4.48 5.74
C PHE A 53 0.70 -4.15 7.10
N ILE A 54 -0.09 -3.07 7.13
CA ILE A 54 -1.05 -2.82 8.19
C ILE A 54 -2.35 -3.49 7.78
N VAL A 55 -2.84 -4.43 8.59
CA VAL A 55 -4.02 -5.24 8.27
C VAL A 55 -5.07 -5.19 9.37
N LYS A 56 -6.33 -5.34 8.98
CA LYS A 56 -7.43 -5.53 9.93
C LYS A 56 -7.31 -6.90 10.62
N LYS A 57 -7.67 -6.95 11.90
CA LYS A 57 -7.71 -8.19 12.68
C LYS A 57 -8.54 -9.28 11.99
N GLU A 58 -9.69 -8.93 11.43
CA GLU A 58 -10.57 -9.84 10.70
C GLU A 58 -9.88 -10.59 9.55
N LEU A 59 -8.91 -9.93 8.86
CA LEU A 59 -8.18 -10.55 7.74
C LEU A 59 -7.23 -11.66 8.18
N ILE A 60 -6.69 -11.57 9.40
CA ILE A 60 -5.82 -12.64 9.95
C ILE A 60 -6.65 -13.84 10.44
N GLU A 61 -7.91 -13.62 10.76
CA GLU A 61 -8.83 -14.67 11.17
C GLU A 61 -9.50 -15.37 9.97
N TYR A 62 -9.44 -14.74 8.78
CA TYR A 62 -10.09 -15.27 7.58
C TYR A 62 -9.29 -16.45 6.99
N PRO A 63 -9.90 -17.65 6.84
CA PRO A 63 -9.18 -18.90 6.55
C PRO A 63 -8.30 -18.85 5.30
N VAL A 64 -8.75 -18.15 4.24
CA VAL A 64 -8.02 -18.05 2.96
C VAL A 64 -6.77 -17.18 3.08
N PHE A 65 -6.85 -16.08 3.82
CA PHE A 65 -5.77 -15.10 3.93
C PHE A 65 -4.85 -15.31 5.13
N LYS A 66 -5.32 -16.05 6.14
CA LYS A 66 -4.63 -16.27 7.41
C LYS A 66 -3.16 -16.68 7.22
N HIS A 67 -2.90 -17.70 6.45
CA HIS A 67 -1.55 -18.24 6.29
C HIS A 67 -0.62 -17.28 5.51
N VAL A 68 -1.15 -16.58 4.50
CA VAL A 68 -0.38 -15.60 3.72
C VAL A 68 -0.06 -14.37 4.56
N MET A 69 -1.00 -13.92 5.39
CA MET A 69 -0.84 -12.72 6.20
C MET A 69 0.05 -12.96 7.43
N ILE A 70 -0.13 -14.06 8.16
CA ILE A 70 0.66 -14.35 9.37
C ILE A 70 2.15 -14.49 9.05
N ASN A 71 2.50 -15.15 7.94
CA ASN A 71 3.89 -15.35 7.54
C ASN A 71 4.63 -14.04 7.17
N ARG A 72 3.89 -12.93 7.03
CA ARG A 72 4.46 -11.61 6.74
C ARG A 72 4.60 -10.70 7.95
N ASP A 73 4.31 -11.22 9.14
CA ASP A 73 4.37 -10.47 10.40
C ASP A 73 3.67 -9.09 10.33
N PRO A 74 2.38 -9.02 10.00
CA PRO A 74 1.68 -7.77 9.76
C PRO A 74 1.49 -6.94 11.04
N VAL A 75 1.32 -5.64 10.87
CA VAL A 75 0.81 -4.78 11.94
C VAL A 75 -0.71 -4.87 11.97
N VAL A 76 -1.26 -5.35 13.07
CA VAL A 76 -2.69 -5.62 13.19
C VAL A 76 -3.42 -4.47 13.86
N VAL A 77 -4.55 -4.02 13.27
CA VAL A 77 -5.42 -2.98 13.80
C VAL A 77 -6.83 -3.51 14.01
N GLY A 78 -7.47 -3.11 15.12
CA GLY A 78 -8.80 -3.57 15.51
C GLY A 78 -9.95 -2.83 14.86
N ARG A 79 -9.71 -1.56 14.47
CA ARG A 79 -10.69 -0.59 13.92
C ARG A 79 -11.90 -0.27 14.80
N ALA A 80 -11.85 -0.63 16.08
CA ALA A 80 -12.87 -0.26 17.04
C ALA A 80 -12.62 1.14 17.65
N ASN A 81 -11.35 1.51 17.80
CA ASN A 81 -10.94 2.79 18.38
C ASN A 81 -9.78 3.40 17.58
N PRO A 82 -9.97 4.59 16.97
CA PRO A 82 -8.92 5.23 16.16
C PRO A 82 -7.63 5.56 16.94
N ARG A 83 -7.70 5.78 18.25
CA ARG A 83 -6.51 6.05 19.08
C ARG A 83 -5.69 4.79 19.31
N ASP A 84 -6.36 3.67 19.57
CA ASP A 84 -5.71 2.38 19.77
C ASP A 84 -5.10 1.88 18.46
N ASP A 85 -5.80 2.09 17.34
CA ASP A 85 -5.28 1.78 16.01
C ASP A 85 -4.04 2.61 15.66
N LEU A 86 -4.08 3.92 15.94
CA LEU A 86 -2.91 4.78 15.75
C LEU A 86 -1.72 4.30 16.61
N LYS A 87 -1.97 3.96 17.88
CA LYS A 87 -0.95 3.43 18.78
C LYS A 87 -0.36 2.12 18.23
N ALA A 88 -1.22 1.18 17.85
CA ALA A 88 -0.81 -0.12 17.28
C ALA A 88 0.05 0.06 16.02
N VAL A 89 -0.34 0.98 15.12
CA VAL A 89 0.44 1.28 13.91
C VAL A 89 1.80 1.90 14.26
N LEU A 90 1.83 2.87 15.17
CA LEU A 90 3.08 3.56 15.53
C LEU A 90 4.05 2.66 16.30
N GLU A 91 3.56 1.81 17.19
CA GLU A 91 4.40 0.89 17.97
C GLU A 91 4.79 -0.34 17.15
N GLY A 92 3.80 -1.02 16.59
CA GLY A 92 4.04 -2.22 15.78
C GLY A 92 4.79 -1.92 14.49
N GLY A 93 4.52 -0.77 13.86
CA GLY A 93 5.26 -0.34 12.68
C GLY A 93 6.71 0.04 12.99
N HIS A 94 6.94 0.76 14.09
CA HIS A 94 8.30 1.09 14.54
C HIS A 94 9.13 -0.16 14.83
N ASP A 95 8.53 -1.18 15.47
CA ASP A 95 9.19 -2.46 15.71
C ASP A 95 9.62 -3.15 14.39
N ARG A 96 8.73 -3.24 13.39
CA ARG A 96 9.06 -3.87 12.10
C ARG A 96 10.14 -3.11 11.35
N LEU A 97 10.04 -1.79 11.30
CA LEU A 97 11.06 -0.93 10.70
C LEU A 97 12.41 -1.08 11.41
N GLY A 98 12.42 -1.18 12.75
CA GLY A 98 13.64 -1.46 13.53
C GLY A 98 14.27 -2.82 13.23
N ARG A 99 13.49 -3.78 12.73
CA ARG A 99 13.96 -5.10 12.27
C ARG A 99 14.23 -5.17 10.76
N ASN A 100 14.39 -4.02 10.12
CA ASN A 100 14.63 -3.87 8.68
C ASN A 100 13.49 -4.38 7.78
N ILE A 101 12.25 -4.38 8.26
CA ILE A 101 11.05 -4.75 7.50
C ILE A 101 10.32 -3.48 7.10
N SER A 102 10.24 -3.20 5.81
CA SER A 102 9.49 -2.07 5.26
C SER A 102 7.97 -2.28 5.40
N ILE A 103 7.20 -1.20 5.40
CA ILE A 103 5.75 -1.28 5.65
C ILE A 103 4.98 -0.59 4.53
N VAL A 104 3.99 -1.29 3.97
CA VAL A 104 2.99 -0.70 3.08
C VAL A 104 1.83 -0.16 3.91
N VAL A 105 1.54 1.12 3.71
CA VAL A 105 0.43 1.84 4.35
C VAL A 105 -0.55 2.33 3.29
N PHE A 106 -1.81 1.99 3.48
CA PHE A 106 -2.93 2.54 2.72
C PHE A 106 -3.69 3.51 3.63
N PRO A 107 -3.46 4.83 3.54
CA PRO A 107 -4.10 5.81 4.40
C PRO A 107 -5.62 5.91 4.27
N GLN A 108 -6.18 5.37 3.16
CA GLN A 108 -7.62 5.20 3.02
C GLN A 108 -8.12 4.09 3.95
N THR A 109 -9.21 4.32 4.65
CA THR A 109 -9.75 3.33 5.59
C THR A 109 -10.36 2.11 4.91
N THR A 110 -10.65 2.21 3.60
CA THR A 110 -11.25 1.14 2.79
C THR A 110 -10.78 1.27 1.34
N ARG A 111 -10.94 0.18 0.60
CA ARG A 111 -10.71 0.16 -0.86
C ARG A 111 -11.77 0.98 -1.57
N THR A 112 -11.35 1.89 -2.43
CA THR A 112 -12.22 2.71 -3.28
C THR A 112 -11.66 2.79 -4.68
N VAL A 113 -12.53 2.70 -5.70
CA VAL A 113 -12.13 2.89 -7.10
C VAL A 113 -11.76 4.35 -7.34
N ASP A 114 -12.54 5.25 -6.74
CA ASP A 114 -12.28 6.69 -6.80
C ASP A 114 -11.41 7.13 -5.62
N PHE A 115 -10.36 7.86 -5.92
CA PHE A 115 -9.48 8.43 -4.92
C PHE A 115 -10.03 9.76 -4.42
N ASP A 116 -10.38 9.83 -3.13
CA ASP A 116 -10.76 11.06 -2.45
C ASP A 116 -9.66 11.51 -1.49
N PRO A 117 -8.95 12.62 -1.79
CA PRO A 117 -7.92 13.19 -0.91
C PRO A 117 -8.38 13.45 0.53
N LYS A 118 -9.65 13.79 0.74
CA LYS A 118 -10.20 14.09 2.07
C LYS A 118 -10.21 12.86 2.99
N HIS A 119 -10.22 11.66 2.43
CA HIS A 119 -10.18 10.40 3.17
C HIS A 119 -8.78 9.77 3.22
N PHE A 120 -7.75 10.50 2.79
CA PHE A 120 -6.35 10.05 2.84
C PHE A 120 -5.67 10.62 4.08
N ASN A 121 -5.54 9.82 5.14
CA ASN A 121 -5.02 10.26 6.44
C ASN A 121 -3.47 10.31 6.49
N THR A 122 -2.94 10.84 7.60
CA THR A 122 -1.49 11.06 7.77
C THR A 122 -0.77 9.96 8.56
N ILE A 123 -1.37 8.77 8.74
CA ILE A 123 -0.83 7.74 9.62
C ILE A 123 0.54 7.22 9.16
N GLY A 124 0.72 7.05 7.83
CA GLY A 124 2.00 6.64 7.24
C GLY A 124 3.10 7.68 7.42
N ILE A 125 2.75 8.97 7.28
CA ILE A 125 3.68 10.10 7.55
C ILE A 125 4.15 10.08 9.01
N LYS A 126 3.21 9.93 9.95
CA LYS A 126 3.52 9.86 11.38
C LYS A 126 4.41 8.67 11.72
N LEU A 127 4.16 7.53 11.09
CA LEU A 127 4.99 6.33 11.27
C LEU A 127 6.41 6.55 10.75
N ALA A 128 6.56 7.02 9.52
CA ALA A 128 7.88 7.29 8.91
C ALA A 128 8.68 8.30 9.72
N LYS A 129 8.03 9.40 10.15
CA LYS A 129 8.65 10.42 11.01
C LYS A 129 9.13 9.84 12.33
N ARG A 130 8.29 9.04 13.02
CA ARG A 130 8.64 8.41 14.30
C ARG A 130 9.79 7.45 14.18
N ALA A 131 9.86 6.70 13.08
CA ALA A 131 10.92 5.73 12.83
C ALA A 131 12.19 6.33 12.22
N GLY A 132 12.15 7.58 11.74
CA GLY A 132 13.27 8.24 11.09
C GLY A 132 13.64 7.62 9.73
N VAL A 133 12.67 7.01 9.04
CA VAL A 133 12.88 6.31 7.77
C VAL A 133 12.25 7.08 6.60
N PRO A 134 12.74 6.89 5.37
CA PRO A 134 12.14 7.51 4.19
C PRO A 134 10.75 6.94 3.89
N ILE A 135 9.97 7.74 3.17
CA ILE A 135 8.72 7.34 2.55
C ILE A 135 8.99 7.10 1.06
N VAL A 136 8.47 6.02 0.52
CA VAL A 136 8.37 5.78 -0.93
C VAL A 136 6.90 5.92 -1.33
N PRO A 137 6.49 7.05 -1.89
CA PRO A 137 5.14 7.21 -2.40
C PRO A 137 4.89 6.31 -3.61
N PHE A 138 3.67 5.76 -3.70
CA PHE A 138 3.23 5.05 -4.88
C PHE A 138 1.77 5.37 -5.24
N ALA A 139 1.46 5.28 -6.52
CA ALA A 139 0.11 5.33 -7.05
C ALA A 139 -0.21 4.01 -7.76
N LEU A 140 -1.46 3.56 -7.67
CA LEU A 140 -1.88 2.34 -8.36
C LEU A 140 -3.28 2.46 -8.94
N ARG A 141 -3.49 1.79 -10.08
CA ARG A 141 -4.79 1.52 -10.68
C ARG A 141 -4.92 0.02 -10.87
N THR A 142 -5.75 -0.61 -10.06
CA THR A 142 -5.87 -2.07 -9.94
C THR A 142 -7.32 -2.54 -10.10
N ASP A 143 -8.16 -1.73 -10.76
CA ASP A 143 -9.56 -2.01 -11.02
C ASP A 143 -9.79 -3.14 -12.06
N ALA A 144 -8.72 -3.71 -12.59
CA ALA A 144 -8.74 -4.98 -13.31
C ALA A 144 -9.27 -6.12 -12.43
N TRP A 145 -9.11 -6.03 -11.11
CA TRP A 145 -9.76 -6.93 -10.15
C TRP A 145 -10.83 -6.15 -9.38
N ALA A 146 -12.06 -6.30 -9.80
CA ALA A 146 -13.20 -5.63 -9.18
C ALA A 146 -13.45 -6.13 -7.75
N ASN A 147 -14.04 -5.29 -6.90
CA ASN A 147 -14.53 -5.73 -5.61
C ASN A 147 -15.76 -6.63 -5.79
N GLY A 148 -15.80 -7.74 -5.07
CA GLY A 148 -16.92 -8.68 -5.13
C GLY A 148 -18.18 -8.14 -4.44
N LYS A 149 -19.34 -8.56 -4.93
CA LYS A 149 -20.66 -8.14 -4.38
C LYS A 149 -20.97 -8.81 -3.03
N ARG A 150 -20.58 -10.07 -2.85
CA ARG A 150 -20.84 -10.85 -1.62
C ARG A 150 -19.62 -10.91 -0.72
N ILE A 151 -18.47 -11.17 -1.30
CA ILE A 151 -17.17 -11.22 -0.62
C ILE A 151 -16.31 -10.18 -1.33
N LYS A 152 -16.00 -9.08 -0.63
CA LYS A 152 -15.28 -7.92 -1.22
C LYS A 152 -13.92 -8.29 -1.82
N GLU A 153 -13.30 -9.33 -1.31
CA GLU A 153 -11.98 -9.82 -1.72
C GLU A 153 -12.01 -10.53 -3.10
N PHE A 154 -13.15 -11.11 -3.49
CA PHE A 154 -13.27 -11.93 -4.69
C PHE A 154 -14.27 -11.32 -5.68
N GLY A 155 -13.78 -10.42 -6.52
CA GLY A 155 -14.52 -9.87 -7.64
C GLY A 155 -14.09 -10.47 -8.98
N ARG A 156 -14.74 -10.02 -10.04
CA ARG A 156 -14.40 -10.41 -11.41
C ARG A 156 -13.05 -9.79 -11.78
N ILE A 157 -12.22 -10.57 -12.48
CA ILE A 157 -11.00 -10.08 -13.14
C ILE A 157 -11.39 -9.69 -14.57
N ASP A 158 -11.00 -8.50 -14.97
CA ASP A 158 -11.17 -7.97 -16.33
C ASP A 158 -9.79 -7.78 -16.97
N PRO A 159 -9.35 -8.72 -17.83
CA PRO A 159 -8.02 -8.64 -18.44
C PRO A 159 -7.87 -7.50 -19.46
N ALA A 160 -8.97 -6.91 -19.91
CA ALA A 160 -8.93 -5.75 -20.80
C ALA A 160 -8.46 -4.47 -20.08
N LYS A 161 -8.45 -4.46 -18.74
CA LYS A 161 -7.96 -3.33 -17.96
C LYS A 161 -6.50 -3.54 -17.55
N PRO A 162 -5.59 -2.65 -17.95
CA PRO A 162 -4.21 -2.72 -17.49
C PRO A 162 -4.13 -2.39 -15.99
N VAL A 163 -3.15 -2.99 -15.32
CA VAL A 163 -2.78 -2.67 -13.94
C VAL A 163 -1.59 -1.73 -13.99
N HIS A 164 -1.79 -0.51 -13.49
CA HIS A 164 -0.72 0.48 -13.41
C HIS A 164 -0.23 0.62 -11.97
N ILE A 165 1.08 0.66 -11.80
CA ILE A 165 1.74 0.94 -10.52
C ILE A 165 2.92 1.88 -10.82
N SER A 166 2.94 3.03 -10.16
CA SER A 166 4.03 3.99 -10.29
C SER A 166 4.57 4.35 -8.92
N PHE A 167 5.89 4.30 -8.77
CA PHE A 167 6.59 4.77 -7.58
C PHE A 167 7.21 6.14 -7.86
N THR A 168 7.50 6.91 -6.82
CA THR A 168 8.35 8.10 -6.92
C THR A 168 9.55 7.97 -6.00
N ASP A 169 10.53 8.82 -6.18
CA ASP A 169 11.75 8.81 -5.39
C ASP A 169 11.45 8.96 -3.90
N PRO A 170 12.28 8.37 -3.03
CA PRO A 170 12.09 8.44 -1.59
C PRO A 170 12.13 9.88 -1.08
N ILE A 171 11.25 10.18 -0.14
CA ILE A 171 11.19 11.48 0.54
C ILE A 171 11.35 11.30 2.04
N HIS A 172 11.95 12.26 2.72
CA HIS A 172 12.08 12.30 4.17
C HIS A 172 11.10 13.31 4.77
N VAL A 173 10.51 12.93 5.90
CA VAL A 173 9.55 13.82 6.57
C VAL A 173 10.27 14.95 7.26
N SER A 174 9.94 16.18 6.88
CA SER A 174 10.38 17.41 7.51
C SER A 174 9.23 18.07 8.30
N GLY A 175 9.54 18.92 9.25
CA GLY A 175 8.56 19.69 9.99
C GLY A 175 7.36 18.88 10.51
N SER A 176 6.16 19.27 10.14
CA SER A 176 4.91 18.60 10.53
C SER A 176 4.56 17.39 9.65
N GLY A 177 5.18 17.25 8.50
CA GLY A 177 4.85 16.27 7.47
C GLY A 177 3.68 16.67 6.57
N LYS A 178 3.28 17.94 6.60
CA LYS A 178 2.18 18.45 5.78
C LYS A 178 2.54 18.51 4.31
N GLU A 179 3.74 19.00 4.00
CA GLU A 179 4.22 19.12 2.62
C GLU A 179 4.37 17.76 1.96
N GLU A 180 4.90 16.77 2.68
CA GLU A 180 5.02 15.40 2.18
C GLU A 180 3.64 14.75 1.97
N HIS A 181 2.68 15.03 2.84
CA HIS A 181 1.31 14.55 2.67
C HIS A 181 0.67 15.14 1.41
N GLU A 182 0.76 16.46 1.20
CA GLU A 182 0.24 17.14 0.03
C GLU A 182 0.92 16.61 -1.25
N PHE A 183 2.25 16.45 -1.22
CA PHE A 183 3.00 15.86 -2.34
C PHE A 183 2.50 14.46 -2.72
N ILE A 184 2.28 13.57 -1.74
CA ILE A 184 1.80 12.20 -1.99
C ILE A 184 0.40 12.22 -2.58
N VAL A 185 -0.49 13.05 -2.04
CA VAL A 185 -1.88 13.21 -2.53
C VAL A 185 -1.89 13.71 -3.97
N ASP A 186 -1.08 14.71 -4.28
CA ASP A 186 -0.96 15.28 -5.63
C ASP A 186 -0.36 14.27 -6.62
N PHE A 187 0.68 13.54 -6.21
CA PHE A 187 1.28 12.48 -7.00
C PHE A 187 0.24 11.42 -7.39
N ILE A 188 -0.50 10.88 -6.41
CA ILE A 188 -1.54 9.87 -6.66
C ILE A 188 -2.63 10.43 -7.59
N SER A 189 -3.12 11.64 -7.30
CA SER A 189 -4.19 12.29 -8.08
C SER A 189 -3.78 12.50 -9.54
N ASN A 190 -2.55 12.94 -9.77
CA ASN A 190 -2.02 13.20 -11.12
C ASN A 190 -1.81 11.89 -11.90
N ARG A 191 -1.29 10.84 -11.26
CA ARG A 191 -1.12 9.53 -11.88
C ARG A 191 -2.45 8.91 -12.28
N LEU A 192 -3.43 8.90 -11.38
CA LEU A 192 -4.76 8.37 -11.68
C LEU A 192 -5.43 9.13 -12.84
N LYS A 193 -5.32 10.46 -12.88
CA LYS A 193 -5.84 11.26 -14.01
C LYS A 193 -5.15 10.94 -15.34
N ALA A 194 -3.84 10.68 -15.32
CA ALA A 194 -3.09 10.32 -16.52
C ALA A 194 -3.54 8.96 -17.08
N TRP A 195 -3.71 7.97 -16.23
CA TRP A 195 -4.13 6.62 -16.63
C TRP A 195 -5.60 6.46 -17.03
N ILE A 196 -6.45 7.44 -16.76
CA ILE A 196 -7.83 7.48 -17.28
C ILE A 196 -7.86 7.97 -18.73
N LYS A 197 -6.84 8.75 -19.14
CA LYS A 197 -6.77 9.34 -20.48
C LYS A 197 -6.00 8.46 -21.48
N SER A 198 -5.27 7.48 -21.01
CA SER A 198 -4.57 6.46 -21.82
C SER A 198 -5.48 5.29 -22.13
#